data_a055e069792c1b1fd8f48ccbeec9a604
#
_entry.id   a055e069792c1b1fd8f48ccbeec9a604
#
_cell.length_a   1.000
_cell.length_b   1.000
_cell.length_c   1.000
_cell.angle_alpha   90.00
_cell.angle_beta   90.00
_cell.angle_gamma   90.00
#
_symmetry.space_group_name_H-M   'P 1'
#
loop_
_entity.id
_entity.type
_entity.pdbx_description
1 polymer ?
#
loop_
_entity_poly.entity_id
_entity_poly.type
_entity_poly.pdbx_seq_one_letter_code
_entity_poly.pdbx_strand_id
1 'polypeptide(L)'
;DRLKQVPKFEKGKRIDAITLVVERSGDVAGAKRGVSKAEVLAEAVSLARDLINGPANLVTPTVLANQARALAKQYRLKCTVIPFAQLKRLGFGGIVGVAQGSAHPAQFIVLEYRPARAKATFALCGKGITFDTGGISIKPASKMELMKYDMAGAAAVLGPVKAAAELKLPYRIIGIIAAT
;
A
#
# COMPACT_ATOMS: atom_id res chain seq x y z
N ASP A 1 5.30 2.00 -13.86
CA ASP A 1 4.13 1.13 -13.85
C ASP A 1 4.55 -0.30 -14.23
N ARG A 2 4.92 -1.12 -13.21
CA ARG A 2 5.47 -2.48 -13.41
C ARG A 2 4.42 -3.49 -13.87
N LEU A 3 3.15 -3.15 -13.78
CA LEU A 3 2.02 -4.04 -14.06
C LEU A 3 1.40 -3.84 -15.44
N LYS A 4 1.72 -2.74 -16.14
CA LYS A 4 1.28 -2.52 -17.50
C LYS A 4 2.21 -3.20 -18.49
N GLN A 5 1.69 -4.13 -19.27
CA GLN A 5 2.37 -4.64 -20.45
C GLN A 5 2.24 -3.56 -21.55
N VAL A 6 3.21 -2.66 -21.61
CA VAL A 6 3.26 -1.63 -22.64
C VAL A 6 3.80 -2.27 -23.92
N PRO A 7 3.10 -2.16 -25.07
CA PRO A 7 3.62 -2.62 -26.35
C PRO A 7 5.00 -2.06 -26.63
N LYS A 8 5.87 -2.82 -27.30
CA LYS A 8 7.27 -2.44 -27.56
C LYS A 8 7.46 -1.07 -28.19
N PHE A 9 6.49 -0.62 -28.99
CA PHE A 9 6.51 0.69 -29.66
C PHE A 9 6.10 1.87 -28.78
N GLU A 10 5.51 1.61 -27.60
CA GLU A 10 5.12 2.64 -26.62
C GLU A 10 6.11 2.79 -25.46
N LYS A 11 7.29 2.17 -25.57
CA LYS A 11 8.34 2.37 -24.57
C LYS A 11 8.74 3.85 -24.57
N GLY A 12 8.17 4.60 -23.64
CA GLY A 12 8.52 6.01 -23.42
C GLY A 12 10.02 6.18 -23.16
N LYS A 13 10.54 7.36 -23.45
CA LYS A 13 11.90 7.73 -23.08
C LYS A 13 12.07 7.60 -21.57
N ARG A 14 13.05 6.83 -21.15
CA ARG A 14 13.40 6.68 -19.73
C ARG A 14 14.30 7.83 -19.32
N ILE A 15 14.04 8.40 -18.16
CA ILE A 15 14.96 9.36 -17.53
C ILE A 15 15.97 8.54 -16.76
N ASP A 16 17.24 8.60 -17.17
CA ASP A 16 18.33 7.83 -16.55
C ASP A 16 19.00 8.59 -15.41
N ALA A 17 19.00 9.93 -15.46
CA ALA A 17 19.60 10.77 -14.44
C ALA A 17 18.90 12.11 -14.30
N ILE A 18 18.87 12.64 -13.08
CA ILE A 18 18.42 13.99 -12.75
C ILE A 18 19.56 14.67 -11.99
N THR A 19 20.03 15.82 -12.48
CA THR A 19 21.04 16.62 -11.82
C THR A 19 20.40 17.83 -11.15
N LEU A 20 20.58 17.96 -9.84
CA LEU A 20 20.16 19.15 -9.10
C LEU A 20 21.35 20.09 -8.96
N VAL A 21 21.15 21.35 -9.39
CA VAL A 21 22.15 22.41 -9.28
C VAL A 21 21.77 23.33 -8.12
N VAL A 22 22.73 23.67 -7.28
CA VAL A 22 22.58 24.61 -6.17
C VAL A 22 23.51 25.80 -6.39
N GLU A 23 23.09 27.00 -6.00
CA GLU A 23 23.89 28.23 -6.21
C GLU A 23 25.10 28.31 -5.28
N ARG A 24 24.97 27.81 -4.05
CA ARG A 24 26.00 27.91 -3.03
C ARG A 24 26.52 26.54 -2.63
N SER A 25 27.82 26.39 -2.52
CA SER A 25 28.46 25.15 -2.07
C SER A 25 27.97 24.69 -0.68
N GLY A 26 27.61 25.61 0.21
CA GLY A 26 27.05 25.34 1.52
C GLY A 26 25.69 24.62 1.47
N ASP A 27 24.95 24.74 0.38
CA ASP A 27 23.60 24.13 0.22
C ASP A 27 23.64 22.68 -0.26
N VAL A 28 24.81 22.22 -0.74
CA VAL A 28 24.99 20.84 -1.27
C VAL A 28 24.60 19.78 -0.24
N ALA A 29 25.00 19.92 1.02
CA ALA A 29 24.66 18.95 2.06
C ALA A 29 23.15 18.92 2.35
N GLY A 30 22.49 20.09 2.33
CA GLY A 30 21.03 20.20 2.45
C GLY A 30 20.31 19.52 1.28
N ALA A 31 20.74 19.82 0.06
CA ALA A 31 20.19 19.22 -1.16
C ALA A 31 20.34 17.69 -1.16
N LYS A 32 21.50 17.15 -0.81
CA LYS A 32 21.72 15.70 -0.70
C LYS A 32 20.75 15.05 0.29
N ARG A 33 20.56 15.63 1.49
CA ARG A 33 19.56 15.11 2.46
C ARG A 33 18.14 15.18 1.92
N GLY A 34 17.81 16.25 1.19
CA GLY A 34 16.52 16.41 0.52
C GLY A 34 16.26 15.31 -0.51
N VAL A 35 17.27 15.03 -1.36
CA VAL A 35 17.21 13.96 -2.37
C VAL A 35 16.96 12.61 -1.71
N SER A 36 17.79 12.21 -0.73
CA SER A 36 17.62 10.93 -0.05
C SER A 36 16.24 10.78 0.60
N LYS A 37 15.69 11.83 1.18
CA LYS A 37 14.33 11.82 1.73
C LYS A 37 13.28 11.71 0.62
N ALA A 38 13.47 12.42 -0.48
CA ALA A 38 12.55 12.38 -1.62
C ALA A 38 12.51 11.00 -2.29
N GLU A 39 13.65 10.31 -2.40
CA GLU A 39 13.73 8.94 -2.91
C GLU A 39 12.87 7.99 -2.08
N VAL A 40 12.99 8.02 -0.76
CA VAL A 40 12.16 7.18 0.14
C VAL A 40 10.67 7.47 -0.05
N LEU A 41 10.28 8.75 -0.13
CA LEU A 41 8.89 9.14 -0.34
C LEU A 41 8.38 8.72 -1.73
N ALA A 42 9.20 8.91 -2.77
CA ALA A 42 8.86 8.51 -4.13
C ALA A 42 8.65 7.00 -4.25
N GLU A 43 9.50 6.19 -3.61
CA GLU A 43 9.33 4.74 -3.57
C GLU A 43 8.06 4.32 -2.83
N ALA A 44 7.73 4.98 -1.71
CA ALA A 44 6.51 4.70 -0.97
C ALA A 44 5.25 5.05 -1.77
N VAL A 45 5.27 6.18 -2.48
CA VAL A 45 4.20 6.58 -3.40
C VAL A 45 4.10 5.62 -4.58
N SER A 46 5.24 5.20 -5.16
CA SER A 46 5.27 4.24 -6.27
C SER A 46 4.68 2.90 -5.87
N LEU A 47 5.01 2.39 -4.67
CA LEU A 47 4.41 1.18 -4.12
C LEU A 47 2.87 1.29 -4.06
N ALA A 48 2.35 2.39 -3.51
CA ALA A 48 0.91 2.60 -3.43
C ALA A 48 0.28 2.68 -4.82
N ARG A 49 0.88 3.41 -5.75
CA ARG A 49 0.41 3.55 -7.14
C ARG A 49 0.45 2.23 -7.91
N ASP A 50 1.49 1.42 -7.73
CA ASP A 50 1.59 0.11 -8.38
C ASP A 50 0.46 -0.82 -7.92
N LEU A 51 0.15 -0.83 -6.62
CA LEU A 51 -0.97 -1.60 -6.08
C LEU A 51 -2.31 -1.11 -6.60
N ILE A 52 -2.55 0.21 -6.63
CA ILE A 52 -3.79 0.81 -7.10
C ILE A 52 -3.99 0.58 -8.60
N ASN A 53 -2.93 0.68 -9.40
CA ASN A 53 -3.01 0.51 -10.86
C ASN A 53 -3.17 -0.94 -11.28
N GLY A 54 -2.79 -1.89 -10.43
CA GLY A 54 -2.92 -3.30 -10.73
C GLY A 54 -4.38 -3.75 -10.87
N PRO A 55 -4.70 -4.62 -11.85
CA PRO A 55 -6.03 -5.19 -11.96
C PRO A 55 -6.34 -6.15 -10.81
N ALA A 56 -7.61 -6.30 -10.45
CA ALA A 56 -8.04 -7.04 -9.27
C ALA A 56 -7.72 -8.55 -9.31
N ASN A 57 -7.54 -9.11 -10.50
CA ASN A 57 -7.07 -10.50 -10.65
C ASN A 57 -5.59 -10.69 -10.29
N LEU A 58 -4.81 -9.61 -10.25
CA LEU A 58 -3.42 -9.61 -9.80
C LEU A 58 -3.27 -9.03 -8.38
N VAL A 59 -4.02 -7.98 -8.03
CA VAL A 59 -3.98 -7.36 -6.70
C VAL A 59 -5.15 -7.87 -5.88
N THR A 60 -5.00 -9.08 -5.34
CA THR A 60 -5.99 -9.76 -4.49
C THR A 60 -5.74 -9.47 -3.00
N PRO A 61 -6.68 -9.80 -2.09
CA PRO A 61 -6.46 -9.68 -0.64
C PRO A 61 -5.20 -10.41 -0.17
N THR A 62 -4.90 -11.56 -0.73
CA THR A 62 -3.68 -12.32 -0.44
C THR A 62 -2.42 -11.57 -0.88
N VAL A 63 -2.46 -10.89 -2.03
CA VAL A 63 -1.32 -10.10 -2.52
C VAL A 63 -1.07 -8.90 -1.60
N LEU A 64 -2.12 -8.21 -1.13
CA LEU A 64 -1.98 -7.13 -0.14
C LEU A 64 -1.36 -7.64 1.16
N ALA A 65 -1.79 -8.80 1.65
CA ALA A 65 -1.21 -9.43 2.83
C ALA A 65 0.26 -9.83 2.62
N ASN A 66 0.61 -10.35 1.45
CA ASN A 66 1.99 -10.71 1.12
C ASN A 66 2.89 -9.47 0.99
N GLN A 67 2.35 -8.38 0.44
CA GLN A 67 3.06 -7.10 0.38
C GLN A 67 3.35 -6.57 1.80
N ALA A 68 2.38 -6.64 2.72
CA ALA A 68 2.60 -6.28 4.12
C ALA A 68 3.67 -7.15 4.80
N ARG A 69 3.66 -8.47 4.55
CA ARG A 69 4.70 -9.39 5.06
C ARG A 69 6.09 -9.08 4.48
N ALA A 70 6.15 -8.73 3.19
CA ALA A 70 7.41 -8.35 2.55
C ALA A 70 8.01 -7.08 3.18
N LEU A 71 7.18 -6.05 3.38
CA LEU A 71 7.58 -4.84 4.10
C LEU A 71 8.02 -5.14 5.54
N ALA A 72 7.28 -6.02 6.24
CA ALA A 72 7.63 -6.41 7.59
C ALA A 72 9.00 -7.09 7.65
N LYS A 73 9.30 -7.98 6.72
CA LYS A 73 10.62 -8.63 6.60
C LYS A 73 11.73 -7.63 6.29
N GLN A 74 11.50 -6.73 5.33
CA GLN A 74 12.49 -5.77 4.86
C GLN A 74 12.86 -4.74 5.94
N TYR A 75 11.85 -4.21 6.65
CA TYR A 75 12.02 -3.13 7.62
C TYR A 75 11.91 -3.58 9.08
N ARG A 76 11.87 -4.90 9.35
CA ARG A 76 11.75 -5.49 10.69
C ARG A 76 10.52 -4.98 11.44
N LEU A 77 9.37 -4.94 10.75
CA LEU A 77 8.11 -4.53 11.32
C LEU A 77 7.37 -5.73 11.91
N LYS A 78 6.42 -5.47 12.81
CA LYS A 78 5.47 -6.49 13.24
C LYS A 78 4.32 -6.55 12.24
N CYS A 79 4.05 -7.74 11.70
CA CYS A 79 2.94 -7.98 10.79
C CYS A 79 2.07 -9.11 11.34
N THR A 80 0.79 -8.83 11.49
CA THR A 80 -0.23 -9.84 11.84
C THR A 80 -1.24 -9.89 10.69
N VAL A 81 -1.47 -11.09 10.16
CA VAL A 81 -2.49 -11.32 9.14
C VAL A 81 -3.46 -12.37 9.68
N ILE A 82 -4.73 -11.98 9.80
CA ILE A 82 -5.80 -12.86 10.25
C ILE A 82 -6.55 -13.36 9.01
N PRO A 83 -6.49 -14.67 8.70
CA PRO A 83 -7.13 -15.23 7.51
C PRO A 83 -8.65 -15.36 7.70
N PHE A 84 -9.39 -15.46 6.60
CA PHE A 84 -10.86 -15.50 6.55
C PHE A 84 -11.50 -16.49 7.53
N ALA A 85 -10.99 -17.72 7.61
CA ALA A 85 -11.51 -18.73 8.53
C ALA A 85 -11.41 -18.30 10.01
N GLN A 86 -10.35 -17.58 10.37
CA GLN A 86 -10.16 -17.06 11.72
C GLN A 86 -11.04 -15.84 11.99
N LEU A 87 -11.27 -14.99 10.98
CA LEU A 87 -12.16 -13.83 11.08
C LEU A 87 -13.59 -14.22 11.45
N LYS A 88 -14.11 -15.32 10.86
CA LYS A 88 -15.42 -15.89 11.21
C LYS A 88 -15.48 -16.25 12.70
N ARG A 89 -14.47 -16.96 13.22
CA ARG A 89 -14.42 -17.40 14.63
C ARG A 89 -14.30 -16.22 15.61
N LEU A 90 -13.64 -15.14 15.18
CA LEU A 90 -13.45 -13.94 15.99
C LEU A 90 -14.63 -12.95 15.89
N GLY A 91 -15.65 -13.24 15.10
CA GLY A 91 -16.85 -12.38 15.01
C GLY A 91 -16.65 -11.10 14.18
N PHE A 92 -15.72 -11.06 13.25
CA PHE A 92 -15.48 -9.92 12.35
C PHE A 92 -16.57 -9.84 11.26
N GLY A 93 -17.84 -9.64 11.68
CA GLY A 93 -19.02 -9.75 10.81
C GLY A 93 -18.95 -8.88 9.55
N GLY A 94 -18.47 -7.64 9.65
CA GLY A 94 -18.39 -6.72 8.51
C GLY A 94 -17.51 -7.25 7.37
N ILE A 95 -16.26 -7.59 7.65
CA ILE A 95 -15.34 -8.11 6.62
C ILE A 95 -15.78 -9.49 6.11
N VAL A 96 -16.33 -10.33 7.01
CA VAL A 96 -16.86 -11.65 6.64
C VAL A 96 -18.06 -11.51 5.72
N GLY A 97 -19.00 -10.60 6.02
CA GLY A 97 -20.19 -10.35 5.19
C GLY A 97 -19.82 -9.89 3.78
N VAL A 98 -18.89 -8.95 3.66
CA VAL A 98 -18.45 -8.44 2.35
C VAL A 98 -17.71 -9.50 1.54
N ALA A 99 -16.94 -10.38 2.19
CA ALA A 99 -16.11 -11.38 1.51
C ALA A 99 -16.86 -12.65 1.09
N GLN A 100 -18.10 -12.86 1.49
CA GLN A 100 -18.82 -14.12 1.27
C GLN A 100 -18.94 -14.52 -0.20
N GLY A 101 -19.11 -13.55 -1.09
CA GLY A 101 -19.23 -13.79 -2.54
C GLY A 101 -17.92 -13.82 -3.31
N SER A 102 -16.77 -13.62 -2.64
CA SER A 102 -15.48 -13.56 -3.29
C SER A 102 -14.84 -14.94 -3.45
N ALA A 103 -14.23 -15.20 -4.61
CA ALA A 103 -13.36 -16.35 -4.83
C ALA A 103 -12.03 -16.23 -4.08
N HIS A 104 -11.64 -15.01 -3.67
CA HIS A 104 -10.43 -14.74 -2.93
C HIS A 104 -10.73 -14.55 -1.44
N PRO A 105 -10.07 -15.30 -0.53
CA PRO A 105 -10.34 -15.19 0.90
C PRO A 105 -9.89 -13.85 1.45
N ALA A 106 -10.76 -13.24 2.27
CA ALA A 106 -10.42 -12.00 2.97
C ALA A 106 -9.22 -12.15 3.90
N GLN A 107 -8.49 -11.07 4.07
CA GLN A 107 -7.32 -10.95 4.93
C GLN A 107 -7.45 -9.68 5.78
N PHE A 108 -7.41 -9.80 7.10
CA PHE A 108 -7.29 -8.65 7.98
C PHE A 108 -5.82 -8.46 8.35
N ILE A 109 -5.26 -7.32 7.98
CA ILE A 109 -3.82 -7.08 8.05
C ILE A 109 -3.55 -5.97 9.05
N VAL A 110 -2.64 -6.22 9.99
CA VAL A 110 -2.10 -5.22 10.90
C VAL A 110 -0.60 -5.17 10.70
N LEU A 111 -0.10 -4.03 10.26
CA LEU A 111 1.33 -3.77 10.03
C LEU A 111 1.78 -2.65 10.95
N GLU A 112 2.76 -2.92 11.81
CA GLU A 112 3.18 -1.98 12.84
C GLU A 112 4.66 -1.63 12.70
N TYR A 113 4.94 -0.33 12.54
CA TYR A 113 6.25 0.27 12.77
C TYR A 113 6.31 0.83 14.19
N ARG A 114 7.32 0.40 14.96
CA ARG A 114 7.51 0.82 16.35
C ARG A 114 8.96 1.20 16.61
N PRO A 115 9.28 2.51 16.68
CA PRO A 115 10.61 2.97 17.08
C PRO A 115 10.85 2.68 18.57
N ALA A 116 12.12 2.66 18.98
CA ALA A 116 12.50 2.40 20.38
C ALA A 116 11.88 3.41 21.36
N ARG A 117 11.76 4.66 20.94
CA ARG A 117 11.09 5.74 21.70
C ARG A 117 10.10 6.45 20.79
N ALA A 118 8.82 6.14 20.94
CA ALA A 118 7.75 6.78 20.17
C ALA A 118 7.25 8.04 20.89
N LYS A 119 7.22 9.17 20.20
CA LYS A 119 6.62 10.42 20.71
C LYS A 119 5.09 10.36 20.72
N ALA A 120 4.51 9.67 19.75
CA ALA A 120 3.06 9.45 19.64
C ALA A 120 2.78 8.17 18.84
N THR A 121 1.52 7.71 18.90
CA THR A 121 1.03 6.59 18.11
C THR A 121 -0.07 7.07 17.15
N PHE A 122 0.03 6.68 15.90
CA PHE A 122 -0.98 6.92 14.86
C PHE A 122 -1.50 5.59 14.34
N ALA A 123 -2.82 5.46 14.21
CA ALA A 123 -3.48 4.37 13.53
C ALA A 123 -3.96 4.84 12.16
N LEU A 124 -3.57 4.12 11.12
CA LEU A 124 -4.00 4.35 9.74
C LEU A 124 -4.90 3.19 9.33
N CYS A 125 -6.18 3.47 9.07
CA CYS A 125 -7.15 2.46 8.63
C CYS A 125 -7.40 2.62 7.14
N GLY A 126 -7.22 1.55 6.38
CA GLY A 126 -7.37 1.54 4.92
C GLY A 126 -8.45 0.55 4.46
N LYS A 127 -9.38 1.03 3.64
CA LYS A 127 -10.32 0.19 2.90
C LYS A 127 -9.52 -0.64 1.87
N GLY A 128 -9.76 -1.95 1.83
CA GLY A 128 -9.01 -2.89 1.00
C GLY A 128 -9.89 -3.77 0.14
N ILE A 129 -10.99 -3.26 -0.40
CA ILE A 129 -11.85 -4.01 -1.33
C ILE A 129 -11.18 -4.02 -2.69
N THR A 130 -10.70 -5.18 -3.13
CA THR A 130 -9.87 -5.30 -4.33
C THR A 130 -10.65 -5.10 -5.63
N PHE A 131 -11.97 -5.36 -5.61
CA PHE A 131 -12.90 -4.97 -6.67
C PHE A 131 -14.32 -4.90 -6.14
N ASP A 132 -14.95 -3.75 -6.22
CA ASP A 132 -16.32 -3.54 -5.74
C ASP A 132 -17.33 -3.55 -6.90
N THR A 133 -18.06 -4.65 -7.08
CA THR A 133 -19.16 -4.77 -8.05
C THR A 133 -20.48 -4.20 -7.55
N GLY A 134 -20.59 -3.86 -6.26
CA GLY A 134 -21.84 -3.47 -5.62
C GLY A 134 -22.62 -4.64 -4.99
N GLY A 135 -22.27 -5.89 -5.31
CA GLY A 135 -22.97 -7.08 -4.79
C GLY A 135 -24.38 -7.25 -5.40
N ILE A 136 -25.40 -7.53 -4.57
CA ILE A 136 -26.80 -7.68 -5.02
C ILE A 136 -27.28 -6.38 -5.71
N SER A 137 -26.93 -5.20 -5.18
CA SER A 137 -27.15 -3.92 -5.84
C SER A 137 -25.98 -3.63 -6.77
N ILE A 138 -25.94 -4.36 -7.89
CA ILE A 138 -24.82 -4.28 -8.84
C ILE A 138 -24.69 -2.87 -9.43
N LYS A 139 -23.44 -2.39 -9.50
CA LYS A 139 -23.13 -1.09 -10.10
C LYS A 139 -23.36 -1.10 -11.63
N PRO A 140 -23.67 0.06 -12.24
CA PRO A 140 -23.70 0.17 -13.69
C PRO A 140 -22.37 -0.25 -14.31
N ALA A 141 -22.42 -0.89 -15.49
CA ALA A 141 -21.22 -1.34 -16.19
C ALA A 141 -20.27 -0.18 -16.55
N SER A 142 -20.82 1.02 -16.83
CA SER A 142 -20.03 2.21 -17.11
C SER A 142 -19.09 2.55 -15.94
N LYS A 143 -17.80 2.59 -16.21
CA LYS A 143 -16.72 2.88 -15.25
C LYS A 143 -16.59 1.88 -14.09
N MET A 144 -17.24 0.71 -14.16
CA MET A 144 -17.08 -0.32 -13.13
C MET A 144 -15.65 -0.84 -13.07
N GLU A 145 -14.90 -0.82 -14.18
CA GLU A 145 -13.48 -1.17 -14.25
C GLU A 145 -12.60 -0.33 -13.32
N LEU A 146 -13.04 0.88 -12.97
CA LEU A 146 -12.36 1.76 -12.01
C LEU A 146 -12.47 1.25 -10.58
N MET A 147 -13.38 0.30 -10.30
CA MET A 147 -13.54 -0.29 -8.97
C MET A 147 -12.36 -1.17 -8.56
N LYS A 148 -11.39 -1.40 -9.42
CA LYS A 148 -10.06 -1.90 -9.05
C LYS A 148 -9.33 -0.95 -8.09
N TYR A 149 -9.76 0.33 -8.02
CA TYR A 149 -9.19 1.34 -7.12
C TYR A 149 -9.80 1.33 -5.71
N ASP A 150 -10.79 0.49 -5.45
CA ASP A 150 -11.52 0.49 -4.18
C ASP A 150 -10.67 -0.04 -3.00
N MET A 151 -9.45 -0.47 -3.28
CA MET A 151 -8.41 -0.78 -2.31
C MET A 151 -7.34 0.33 -2.19
N ALA A 152 -7.56 1.51 -2.74
CA ALA A 152 -6.60 2.62 -2.66
C ALA A 152 -6.29 3.02 -1.20
N GLY A 153 -7.27 2.90 -0.30
CA GLY A 153 -7.06 3.10 1.13
C GLY A 153 -6.03 2.14 1.73
N ALA A 154 -6.07 0.85 1.35
CA ALA A 154 -5.08 -0.13 1.78
C ALA A 154 -3.67 0.23 1.27
N ALA A 155 -3.55 0.62 0.02
CA ALA A 155 -2.29 1.06 -0.57
C ALA A 155 -1.77 2.34 0.12
N ALA A 156 -2.68 3.28 0.43
CA ALA A 156 -2.38 4.50 1.16
C ALA A 156 -1.99 4.27 2.64
N VAL A 157 -2.19 3.08 3.18
CA VAL A 157 -1.66 2.65 4.48
C VAL A 157 -0.26 2.06 4.34
N LEU A 158 -0.03 1.19 3.35
CA LEU A 158 1.25 0.50 3.17
C LEU A 158 2.39 1.47 2.85
N GLY A 159 2.15 2.45 1.99
CA GLY A 159 3.14 3.46 1.60
C GLY A 159 3.69 4.25 2.80
N PRO A 160 2.85 4.95 3.59
CA PRO A 160 3.31 5.68 4.77
C PRO A 160 3.98 4.82 5.83
N VAL A 161 3.52 3.58 6.07
CA VAL A 161 4.21 2.66 7.02
C VAL A 161 5.62 2.34 6.53
N LYS A 162 5.80 2.07 5.21
CA LYS A 162 7.13 1.90 4.59
C LYS A 162 7.98 3.15 4.82
N ALA A 163 7.47 4.33 4.43
CA ALA A 163 8.22 5.58 4.54
C ALA A 163 8.61 5.91 5.99
N ALA A 164 7.71 5.72 6.94
CA ALA A 164 7.97 5.97 8.36
C ALA A 164 9.09 5.06 8.90
N ALA A 165 9.09 3.80 8.52
CA ALA A 165 10.11 2.85 8.91
C ALA A 165 11.49 3.20 8.32
N GLU A 166 11.54 3.51 7.03
CA GLU A 166 12.77 3.81 6.32
C GLU A 166 13.38 5.15 6.75
N LEU A 167 12.53 6.17 6.96
CA LEU A 167 12.94 7.47 7.51
C LEU A 167 13.20 7.44 9.02
N LYS A 168 12.95 6.31 9.69
CA LYS A 168 13.12 6.13 11.15
C LYS A 168 12.37 7.21 11.94
N LEU A 169 11.11 7.48 11.56
CA LEU A 169 10.32 8.52 12.22
C LEU A 169 10.11 8.21 13.70
N PRO A 170 10.09 9.22 14.59
CA PRO A 170 9.94 9.04 16.03
C PRO A 170 8.46 8.83 16.44
N TYR A 171 7.69 8.13 15.63
CA TYR A 171 6.27 7.85 15.83
C TYR A 171 5.98 6.37 15.63
N ARG A 172 5.12 5.81 16.48
CA ARG A 172 4.57 4.48 16.26
C ARG A 172 3.45 4.57 15.23
N ILE A 173 3.52 3.78 14.18
CA ILE A 173 2.49 3.74 13.13
C ILE A 173 1.88 2.33 13.10
N ILE A 174 0.56 2.26 13.21
CA ILE A 174 -0.20 1.02 13.12
C ILE A 174 -1.07 1.12 11.86
N GLY A 175 -0.72 0.37 10.83
CA GLY A 175 -1.53 0.22 9.63
C GLY A 175 -2.53 -0.92 9.80
N ILE A 176 -3.81 -0.66 9.54
CA ILE A 176 -4.91 -1.63 9.65
C ILE A 176 -5.63 -1.67 8.31
N ILE A 177 -5.73 -2.86 7.72
CA ILE A 177 -6.34 -3.06 6.41
C ILE A 177 -7.31 -4.23 6.46
N ALA A 178 -8.56 -3.99 6.08
CA ALA A 178 -9.55 -5.04 5.82
C ALA A 178 -9.56 -5.32 4.32
N ALA A 179 -8.81 -6.34 3.89
CA ALA A 179 -8.71 -6.73 2.49
C ALA A 179 -9.74 -7.80 2.13
N THR A 180 -10.58 -7.51 1.12
CA THR A 180 -11.65 -8.41 0.64
C THR A 180 -11.68 -8.47 -0.87
#